data_47990423df1ed06350817885b610faf6
#
_entry.id   47990423df1ed06350817885b610faf6
#
_cell.length_a   1.000
_cell.length_b   1.000
_cell.length_c   1.000
_cell.angle_alpha   90.00
_cell.angle_beta   90.00
_cell.angle_gamma   90.00
#
_symmetry.space_group_name_H-M   'P 1'
#
loop_
_entity.id
_entity.type
_entity.pdbx_description
1 polymer ?
#
loop_
_entity_poly.entity_id
_entity_poly.type
_entity_poly.pdbx_seq_one_letter_code
_entity_poly.pdbx_strand_id
1 'polypeptide(L)'
;KRMADNCDVLYTVANMCERKQRMKDLADCFVCLPGSYGTLDEMMDVVASGTVDEHHKPCFVLNYKGFYAGLKSQVEHMRQLAFLPQEEQYAPQFVDTIEQLIDKLTELKIK
;
A
#
# COMPACT_ATOMS: atom_id res chain seq x y z
N LYS A 1 -7.19 -10.01 2.46
CA LYS A 1 -7.62 -9.74 2.28
C LYS A 1 -8.39 -9.78 2.41
N ARG A 2 -8.75 -9.75 2.59
CA ARG A 2 -9.56 -9.71 2.50
C ARG A 2 -10.46 -9.17 2.71
N MET A 3 -10.37 -8.60 3.21
CA MET A 3 -11.33 -7.88 3.35
C MET A 3 -12.31 -8.00 2.42
N ALA A 4 -11.94 -8.11 1.51
CA ALA A 4 -12.84 -8.15 0.50
C ALA A 4 -13.50 -9.41 0.35
N ASP A 5 -13.22 -10.30 1.16
CA ASP A 5 -13.73 -11.51 0.95
C ASP A 5 -15.13 -11.63 1.03
N ASN A 6 -15.73 -10.89 1.88
CA ASN A 6 -17.14 -10.99 1.95
C ASN A 6 -17.77 -9.96 1.11
N CYS A 7 -17.05 -9.39 0.21
CA CYS A 7 -17.63 -8.45 -0.65
C CYS A 7 -18.40 -9.11 -1.71
N ASP A 8 -19.35 -8.45 -2.24
CA ASP A 8 -20.11 -8.94 -3.29
C ASP A 8 -19.33 -9.14 -4.51
N VAL A 9 -19.50 -10.26 -5.11
CA VAL A 9 -18.77 -10.57 -6.27
C VAL A 9 -19.26 -9.87 -7.50
N LEU A 10 -20.32 -9.12 -7.39
CA LEU A 10 -20.94 -8.50 -8.56
C LEU A 10 -20.52 -7.06 -8.78
N TYR A 11 -19.37 -6.66 -8.24
CA TYR A 11 -18.92 -5.29 -8.46
C TYR A 11 -18.58 -5.06 -9.92
N THR A 12 -19.09 -3.96 -10.46
CA THR A 12 -18.67 -3.48 -11.76
C THR A 12 -17.39 -2.70 -11.56
N VAL A 13 -16.79 -2.26 -12.65
CA VAL A 13 -15.58 -1.47 -12.58
C VAL A 13 -15.83 -0.19 -11.79
N ALA A 14 -16.97 0.46 -12.02
CA ALA A 14 -17.29 1.68 -11.28
C ALA A 14 -17.44 1.41 -9.79
N ASN A 15 -18.10 0.31 -9.45
CA ASN A 15 -18.27 -0.04 -8.05
C ASN A 15 -16.92 -0.36 -7.41
N MET A 16 -15.99 -0.96 -8.15
CA MET A 16 -14.67 -1.22 -7.64
C MET A 16 -13.90 0.07 -7.36
N CYS A 17 -14.06 1.07 -8.22
CA CYS A 17 -13.44 2.36 -7.97
C CYS A 17 -13.99 3.03 -6.72
N GLU A 18 -15.29 2.98 -6.54
CA GLU A 18 -15.92 3.54 -5.35
C GLU A 18 -15.46 2.81 -4.11
N ARG A 19 -15.32 1.50 -4.20
CA ARG A 19 -14.86 0.71 -3.08
C ARG A 19 -13.44 1.06 -2.69
N LYS A 20 -12.55 1.25 -3.67
CA LYS A 20 -11.19 1.65 -3.39
C LYS A 20 -11.15 3.02 -2.71
N GLN A 21 -11.97 3.95 -3.16
CA GLN A 21 -12.01 5.27 -2.56
C GLN A 21 -12.52 5.21 -1.13
N ARG A 22 -13.56 4.42 -0.89
CA ARG A 22 -14.10 4.27 0.46
C ARG A 22 -13.07 3.64 1.40
N MET A 23 -12.32 2.67 0.90
CA MET A 23 -11.29 2.04 1.70
C MET A 23 -10.22 3.06 2.09
N LYS A 24 -9.82 3.91 1.14
CA LYS A 24 -8.83 4.95 1.42
C LYS A 24 -9.36 5.97 2.42
N ASP A 25 -10.65 6.29 2.35
CA ASP A 25 -11.25 7.27 3.25
C ASP A 25 -11.33 6.76 4.68
N LEU A 26 -11.64 5.48 4.85
CA LEU A 26 -11.89 4.93 6.17
C LEU A 26 -10.65 4.41 6.89
N ALA A 27 -9.60 4.13 6.19
CA ALA A 27 -8.42 3.51 6.79
C ALA A 27 -7.55 4.53 7.51
N ASP A 28 -6.86 4.10 8.57
CA ASP A 28 -5.86 4.91 9.24
C ASP A 28 -4.49 4.68 8.63
N CYS A 29 -4.29 3.51 8.07
CA CYS A 29 -3.06 3.16 7.37
C CYS A 29 -3.39 2.02 6.41
N PHE A 30 -2.43 1.69 5.55
CA PHE A 30 -2.61 0.61 4.60
C PHE A 30 -1.50 -0.42 4.80
N VAL A 31 -1.87 -1.69 4.71
CA VAL A 31 -0.90 -2.79 4.83
C VAL A 31 -1.06 -3.67 3.61
N CYS A 32 0.04 -3.89 2.91
CA CYS A 32 0.05 -4.74 1.73
C CYS A 32 0.76 -6.04 2.04
N LEU A 33 0.04 -7.14 1.92
CA LEU A 33 0.59 -8.47 2.15
C LEU A 33 0.95 -9.10 0.80
N PRO A 34 1.75 -10.17 0.80
CA PRO A 34 2.03 -10.87 -0.46
C PRO A 34 0.73 -11.27 -1.15
N GLY A 35 0.69 -11.12 -2.45
CA GLY A 35 -0.51 -11.43 -3.22
C GLY A 35 -0.22 -11.40 -4.71
N SER A 36 -1.26 -11.22 -5.51
CA SER A 36 -1.13 -11.29 -6.95
C SER A 36 -1.48 -9.94 -7.59
N TYR A 37 -1.98 -9.96 -8.82
CA TYR A 37 -2.24 -8.74 -9.57
C TYR A 37 -3.26 -7.83 -8.88
N GLY A 38 -4.27 -8.40 -8.26
CA GLY A 38 -5.27 -7.57 -7.56
C GLY A 38 -4.65 -6.83 -6.38
N THR A 39 -3.76 -7.49 -5.66
CA THR A 39 -3.05 -6.87 -4.55
C THR A 39 -2.17 -5.73 -5.05
N LEU A 40 -1.45 -5.95 -6.16
CA LEU A 40 -0.62 -4.90 -6.72
C LEU A 40 -1.45 -3.73 -7.20
N ASP A 41 -2.61 -4.00 -7.78
CA ASP A 41 -3.49 -2.94 -8.24
C ASP A 41 -3.93 -2.05 -7.09
N GLU A 42 -4.34 -2.65 -5.99
CA GLU A 42 -4.76 -1.88 -4.82
C GLU A 42 -3.59 -1.14 -4.18
N MET A 43 -2.43 -1.78 -4.11
CA MET A 43 -1.25 -1.14 -3.56
C MET A 43 -0.84 0.08 -4.40
N MET A 44 -0.80 -0.08 -5.72
CA MET A 44 -0.39 1.00 -6.59
C MET A 44 -1.39 2.16 -6.52
N ASP A 45 -2.67 1.87 -6.39
CA ASP A 45 -3.68 2.91 -6.26
C ASP A 45 -3.43 3.74 -4.99
N VAL A 46 -3.17 3.07 -3.88
CA VAL A 46 -2.91 3.75 -2.61
C VAL A 46 -1.62 4.57 -2.68
N VAL A 47 -0.56 3.98 -3.23
CA VAL A 47 0.73 4.66 -3.30
C VAL A 47 0.66 5.86 -4.23
N ALA A 48 0.00 5.72 -5.37
CA ALA A 48 -0.13 6.82 -6.30
C ALA A 48 -0.97 7.95 -5.71
N SER A 49 -2.03 7.61 -4.98
CA SER A 49 -2.86 8.62 -4.32
C SER A 49 -2.05 9.39 -3.28
N GLY A 50 -1.18 8.72 -2.55
CA GLY A 50 -0.33 9.38 -1.57
C GLY A 50 0.67 10.32 -2.23
N THR A 51 1.19 9.92 -3.40
CA THR A 51 2.15 10.74 -4.13
C THR A 51 1.54 12.07 -4.56
N VAL A 52 0.27 12.06 -4.96
CA VAL A 52 -0.40 13.30 -5.37
C VAL A 52 -1.19 13.93 -4.22
N ASP A 53 -0.89 13.50 -3.01
CA ASP A 53 -1.42 14.13 -1.81
C ASP A 53 -2.93 13.98 -1.63
N GLU A 54 -3.50 12.89 -2.17
CA GLU A 54 -4.92 12.62 -1.98
C GLU A 54 -5.21 12.05 -0.61
N HIS A 55 -4.20 11.52 0.08
CA HIS A 55 -4.35 11.07 1.46
C HIS A 55 -3.04 11.28 2.19
N HIS A 56 -3.10 11.27 3.51
CA HIS A 56 -1.92 11.47 4.35
C HIS A 56 -1.77 10.28 5.28
N LYS A 57 -1.83 9.08 4.72
CA LYS A 57 -1.83 7.84 5.49
C LYS A 57 -0.67 6.95 5.07
N PRO A 58 0.02 6.35 6.04
CA PRO A 58 1.17 5.52 5.70
C PRO A 58 0.76 4.20 5.05
N CYS A 59 1.64 3.68 4.22
CA CYS A 59 1.44 2.40 3.55
C CYS A 59 2.63 1.51 3.89
N PHE A 60 2.37 0.36 4.49
CA PHE A 60 3.41 -0.60 4.83
C PHE A 60 3.30 -1.80 3.91
N VAL A 61 4.42 -2.25 3.38
CA VAL A 61 4.46 -3.39 2.46
C VAL A 61 5.25 -4.48 3.13
N LEU A 62 4.63 -5.63 3.37
CA LEU A 62 5.31 -6.75 4.01
C LEU A 62 6.08 -7.52 2.95
N ASN A 63 7.41 -7.36 2.99
CA ASN A 63 8.30 -8.01 2.05
C ASN A 63 8.75 -9.36 2.64
N TYR A 64 7.76 -10.21 2.92
CA TYR A 64 8.00 -11.47 3.58
C TYR A 64 8.85 -12.39 2.69
N LYS A 65 9.99 -12.81 3.20
CA LYS A 65 10.91 -13.68 2.47
C LYS A 65 11.29 -13.12 1.09
N GLY A 66 11.35 -11.80 1.00
CA GLY A 66 11.77 -11.15 -0.24
C GLY A 66 10.71 -11.15 -1.34
N PHE A 67 9.46 -11.40 -0.99
CA PHE A 67 8.39 -11.46 -1.99
C PHE A 67 8.31 -10.20 -2.85
N TYR A 68 8.52 -9.04 -2.24
CA TYR A 68 8.46 -7.77 -2.94
C TYR A 68 9.82 -7.16 -3.23
N ALA A 69 10.88 -7.97 -3.19
CA ALA A 69 12.23 -7.45 -3.44
C ALA A 69 12.33 -6.81 -4.82
N GLY A 70 11.70 -7.41 -5.82
CA GLY A 70 11.71 -6.83 -7.17
C GLY A 70 11.00 -5.49 -7.23
N LEU A 71 9.86 -5.39 -6.57
CA LEU A 71 9.12 -4.14 -6.53
C LEU A 71 9.91 -3.05 -5.80
N LYS A 72 10.52 -3.40 -4.67
CA LYS A 72 11.33 -2.45 -3.93
C LYS A 72 12.49 -1.95 -4.78
N SER A 73 13.13 -2.85 -5.50
CA SER A 73 14.23 -2.50 -6.40
C SER A 73 13.74 -1.58 -7.51
N GLN A 74 12.57 -1.85 -8.06
CA GLN A 74 11.99 -1.01 -9.12
C GLN A 74 11.69 0.39 -8.61
N VAL A 75 11.14 0.50 -7.41
CA VAL A 75 10.83 1.80 -6.82
C VAL A 75 12.11 2.60 -6.59
N GLU A 76 13.17 1.94 -6.09
CA GLU A 76 14.44 2.61 -5.89
C GLU A 76 15.05 3.06 -7.21
N HIS A 77 14.90 2.27 -8.26
CA HIS A 77 15.42 2.62 -9.57
C HIS A 77 14.68 3.86 -10.12
N MET A 78 13.36 3.90 -9.94
CA MET A 78 12.60 5.06 -10.38
C MET A 78 13.04 6.33 -9.64
N ARG A 79 13.37 6.20 -8.36
CA ARG A 79 13.85 7.34 -7.59
C ARG A 79 15.22 7.79 -8.06
N GLN A 80 16.11 6.83 -8.37
CA GLN A 80 17.45 7.15 -8.88
C GLN A 80 17.39 7.87 -10.21
N LEU A 81 16.42 7.53 -11.04
CA LEU A 81 16.27 8.15 -12.35
C LEU A 81 15.40 9.40 -12.32
N ALA A 82 15.00 9.83 -11.13
CA ALA A 82 14.21 11.04 -10.91
C ALA A 82 12.77 10.95 -11.41
N PHE A 83 12.24 9.74 -11.57
CA PHE A 83 10.81 9.58 -11.82
C PHE A 83 10.01 9.68 -10.52
N LEU A 84 10.69 9.60 -9.38
CA LEU A 84 10.08 9.83 -8.07
C LEU A 84 10.93 10.85 -7.34
N PRO A 85 10.34 11.66 -6.44
CA PRO A 85 11.12 12.60 -5.65
C PRO A 85 12.06 11.86 -4.71
N GLN A 86 13.12 12.53 -4.30
CA GLN A 86 14.08 11.93 -3.37
C GLN A 86 13.43 11.60 -2.05
N GLU A 87 12.50 12.43 -1.61
CA GLU A 87 11.77 12.18 -0.39
C GLU A 87 10.29 12.20 -0.67
N GLU A 88 9.59 11.14 -0.25
CA GLU A 88 8.16 11.06 -0.37
C GLU A 88 7.61 10.76 1.01
N GLN A 89 6.78 11.63 1.52
CA GLN A 89 6.26 11.48 2.88
C GLN A 89 5.43 10.21 3.04
N TYR A 90 4.68 9.85 2.00
CA TYR A 90 3.80 8.67 2.05
C TYR A 90 4.25 7.58 1.09
N ALA A 91 5.55 7.48 0.86
CA ALA A 91 6.11 6.40 0.06
C ALA A 91 5.86 5.06 0.75
N PRO A 92 5.79 3.97 -0.01
CA PRO A 92 5.60 2.67 0.61
C PRO A 92 6.79 2.32 1.50
N GLN A 93 6.50 1.84 2.70
CA GLN A 93 7.54 1.45 3.64
C GLN A 93 7.61 -0.07 3.64
N PHE A 94 8.73 -0.60 3.17
CA PHE A 94 8.90 -2.05 3.09
C PHE A 94 9.43 -2.56 4.43
N VAL A 95 8.74 -3.54 5.00
CA VAL A 95 9.18 -4.20 6.22
C VAL A 95 9.39 -5.67 5.91
N ASP A 96 10.40 -6.29 6.54
CA ASP A 96 10.78 -7.64 6.16
C ASP A 96 10.09 -8.72 6.98
N THR A 97 9.63 -8.40 8.17
CA THR A 97 9.03 -9.40 9.04
C THR A 97 7.71 -8.91 9.60
N ILE A 98 6.91 -9.87 10.07
CA ILE A 98 5.64 -9.53 10.71
C ILE A 98 5.89 -8.75 11.99
N GLU A 99 6.96 -9.06 12.70
CA GLU A 99 7.33 -8.33 13.92
C GLU A 99 7.60 -6.87 13.63
N GLN A 100 8.33 -6.58 12.54
CA GLN A 100 8.58 -5.21 12.15
C GLN A 100 7.29 -4.48 11.79
N LEU A 101 6.38 -5.18 11.11
CA LEU A 101 5.09 -4.60 10.77
C LEU A 101 4.31 -4.26 12.03
N ILE A 102 4.27 -5.16 13.00
CA ILE A 102 3.56 -4.92 14.25
C ILE A 102 4.16 -3.74 14.98
N ASP A 103 5.49 -3.61 14.98
CA ASP A 103 6.15 -2.48 15.62
C ASP A 103 5.73 -1.16 14.98
N LYS A 104 5.64 -1.13 13.65
CA LYS A 104 5.23 0.09 12.96
C LYS A 104 3.78 0.44 13.27
N LEU A 105 2.91 -0.55 13.31
CA LEU A 105 1.51 -0.32 13.63
C LEU A 105 1.33 0.14 15.07
N THR A 106 2.14 -0.39 15.98
CA THR A 106 2.11 0.00 17.37
C THR A 106 2.53 1.46 17.53
N GLU A 107 3.55 1.89 16.78
CA GLU A 107 3.98 3.28 16.80
C GLU A 107 2.86 4.22 16.38
N LEU A 108 2.06 3.83 15.40
CA LEU A 108 0.94 4.64 14.97
C LEU A 108 -0.10 4.78 16.08
N LYS A 109 -0.34 3.71 16.82
CA LYS A 109 -1.35 3.76 17.88
C LYS A 109 -0.94 4.69 19.00
N ILE A 110 0.34 4.79 19.26
CA ILE A 110 0.83 5.64 20.33
C ILE A 110 0.65 7.11 20.00
N LYS A 111 0.69 7.41 18.72
CA LYS A 111 0.51 8.79 18.30
C LYS A 111 -0.94 9.18 18.26
#